data_9eb967fa2136af359ff2a5806ee24e45
#
_entry.id   9eb967fa2136af359ff2a5806ee24e45
#
_cell.length_a   1.000
_cell.length_b   1.000
_cell.length_c   1.000
_cell.angle_alpha   90.00
_cell.angle_beta   90.00
_cell.angle_gamma   90.00
#
_symmetry.space_group_name_H-M   'P 1'
#
loop_
_entity.id
_entity.type
_entity.pdbx_description
1 polymer ?
#
loop_
_entity_poly.entity_id
_entity_poly.type
_entity_poly.pdbx_seq_one_letter_code
_entity_poly.pdbx_strand_id
1 'polypeptide(L)'
;MNLLILLSLPEPIRNRYRDHLRRKFPDLTIDVVEDRSKVGPHIAAADALLTFTPMLSDEVVRAAVNLKWIQTLGSGVDNLIDLPSLRRDVIVTNMHGIHGAPVSEAALAAMFALSRDLPRFVRNQDKHHWGRWPARLLDGKTVAIFGIGVIAAALAPKCKALGMRVIGISSGPRDVPGFDRMVGRDDLATAVADCDYFVLLTPLTPQTRGIIGAKVLSAMKPTAYLVNLARGGVVDEAALLDVLQRGGIAGAALDVFVEEPLPPDHPFWSLENVIITTHQGGFCDVYPDLALPTVETNMRCFLAGNSQGMINVVRH
;
A
#
# COMPACT_ATOMS: atom_id res chain seq x y z
N MET A 1 19.49 25.52 4.58
CA MET A 1 19.31 24.10 4.25
C MET A 1 18.23 23.96 3.18
N ASN A 2 18.47 23.14 2.19
CA ASN A 2 17.61 23.03 1.02
C ASN A 2 16.77 21.72 1.11
N LEU A 3 15.46 21.88 1.16
CA LEU A 3 14.49 20.78 1.07
C LEU A 3 13.90 20.76 -0.34
N LEU A 4 14.00 19.63 -1.02
CA LEU A 4 13.27 19.37 -2.25
C LEU A 4 12.02 18.55 -1.95
N ILE A 5 10.86 19.04 -2.34
CA ILE A 5 9.59 18.31 -2.32
C ILE A 5 9.32 17.80 -3.74
N LEU A 6 9.47 16.49 -3.96
CA LEU A 6 9.25 15.84 -5.25
C LEU A 6 7.99 14.96 -5.16
N LEU A 7 6.85 15.47 -5.61
CA LEU A 7 5.56 14.80 -5.49
C LEU A 7 4.72 14.96 -6.75
N SER A 8 4.36 13.86 -7.40
CA SER A 8 3.40 13.83 -8.53
C SER A 8 1.94 13.90 -8.02
N LEU A 9 1.64 14.95 -7.26
CA LEU A 9 0.33 15.22 -6.68
C LEU A 9 -0.22 16.54 -7.23
N PRO A 10 -1.54 16.79 -7.16
CA PRO A 10 -2.11 18.09 -7.50
C PRO A 10 -1.43 19.23 -6.74
N GLU A 11 -1.27 20.37 -7.41
CA GLU A 11 -0.58 21.53 -6.85
C GLU A 11 -1.10 21.97 -5.46
N PRO A 12 -2.43 22.01 -5.19
CA PRO A 12 -2.93 22.37 -3.87
C PRO A 12 -2.41 21.45 -2.76
N ILE A 13 -2.24 20.16 -3.05
CA ILE A 13 -1.72 19.19 -2.08
C ILE A 13 -0.22 19.42 -1.85
N ARG A 14 0.57 19.62 -2.93
CA ARG A 14 2.00 19.94 -2.81
C ARG A 14 2.21 21.22 -2.00
N ASN A 15 1.37 22.22 -2.25
CA ASN A 15 1.42 23.51 -1.54
C ASN A 15 1.10 23.36 -0.05
N ARG A 16 0.22 22.42 0.37
CA ARG A 16 -0.02 22.15 1.80
C ARG A 16 1.26 21.72 2.52
N TYR A 17 2.07 20.83 1.93
CA TYR A 17 3.37 20.45 2.51
C TYR A 17 4.32 21.63 2.57
N ARG A 18 4.51 22.34 1.45
CA ARG A 18 5.39 23.52 1.37
C ARG A 18 5.02 24.57 2.40
N ASP A 19 3.76 24.98 2.43
CA ASP A 19 3.31 26.11 3.25
C ASP A 19 3.32 25.75 4.74
N HIS A 20 3.01 24.50 5.08
CA HIS A 20 3.16 24.02 6.45
C HIS A 20 4.62 24.06 6.90
N LEU A 21 5.53 23.51 6.11
CA LEU A 21 6.95 23.45 6.45
C LEU A 21 7.60 24.83 6.48
N ARG A 22 7.24 25.74 5.58
CA ARG A 22 7.70 27.15 5.62
C ARG A 22 7.30 27.87 6.91
N ARG A 23 6.07 27.66 7.37
CA ARG A 23 5.60 28.27 8.63
C ARG A 23 6.34 27.72 9.85
N LYS A 24 6.64 26.44 9.84
CA LYS A 24 7.31 25.77 10.98
C LYS A 24 8.83 25.96 10.98
N PHE A 25 9.41 26.12 9.81
CA PHE A 25 10.87 26.19 9.60
C PHE A 25 11.17 27.31 8.58
N PRO A 26 11.09 28.59 8.99
CA PRO A 26 11.21 29.72 8.08
C PRO A 26 12.59 29.88 7.41
N ASP A 27 13.62 29.27 8.00
CA ASP A 27 15.00 29.32 7.46
C ASP A 27 15.27 28.22 6.40
N LEU A 28 14.26 27.37 6.08
CA LEU A 28 14.39 26.40 5.01
C LEU A 28 14.18 27.04 3.64
N THR A 29 15.09 26.75 2.72
CA THR A 29 14.83 26.91 1.29
C THR A 29 14.06 25.71 0.82
N ILE A 30 12.84 25.90 0.29
CA ILE A 30 11.96 24.79 -0.14
C ILE A 30 11.65 24.94 -1.62
N ASP A 31 12.14 23.99 -2.40
CA ASP A 31 11.78 23.79 -3.79
C ASP A 31 10.69 22.74 -3.92
N VAL A 32 9.77 22.91 -4.87
CA VAL A 32 8.66 22.00 -5.13
C VAL A 32 8.64 21.60 -6.59
N VAL A 33 8.71 20.32 -6.86
CA VAL A 33 8.75 19.76 -8.21
C VAL A 33 7.72 18.62 -8.31
N GLU A 34 6.94 18.61 -9.39
CA GLU A 34 5.86 17.63 -9.59
C GLU A 34 6.30 16.38 -10.35
N ASP A 35 7.43 16.46 -11.06
CA ASP A 35 7.90 15.36 -11.92
C ASP A 35 9.41 15.17 -11.82
N ARG A 36 9.84 13.90 -11.84
CA ARG A 36 11.27 13.55 -11.77
C ARG A 36 12.11 14.11 -12.92
N SER A 37 11.52 14.39 -14.07
CA SER A 37 12.24 14.99 -15.22
C SER A 37 12.64 16.45 -14.96
N LYS A 38 12.00 17.11 -13.97
CA LYS A 38 12.23 18.51 -13.62
C LYS A 38 13.14 18.71 -12.41
N VAL A 39 13.66 17.62 -11.82
CA VAL A 39 14.51 17.71 -10.60
C VAL A 39 15.90 18.30 -10.86
N GLY A 40 16.39 18.22 -12.10
CA GLY A 40 17.78 18.54 -12.46
C GLY A 40 18.35 19.82 -11.84
N PRO A 41 17.68 20.98 -11.91
CA PRO A 41 18.18 22.23 -11.31
C PRO A 41 18.25 22.23 -9.77
N HIS A 42 17.46 21.38 -9.09
CA HIS A 42 17.24 21.43 -7.65
C HIS A 42 17.90 20.28 -6.89
N ILE A 43 18.01 19.10 -7.53
CA ILE A 43 18.39 17.86 -6.85
C ILE A 43 19.82 17.87 -6.31
N ALA A 44 20.77 18.50 -7.04
CA ALA A 44 22.18 18.59 -6.64
C ALA A 44 22.37 19.47 -5.41
N ALA A 45 21.51 20.48 -5.21
CA ALA A 45 21.55 21.39 -4.07
C ALA A 45 20.76 20.89 -2.85
N ALA A 46 19.94 19.85 -2.99
CA ALA A 46 19.07 19.36 -1.93
C ALA A 46 19.86 18.66 -0.81
N ASP A 47 19.68 19.13 0.43
CA ASP A 47 20.15 18.43 1.65
C ASP A 47 19.16 17.35 2.10
N ALA A 48 17.84 17.59 1.88
CA ALA A 48 16.77 16.70 2.25
C ALA A 48 15.74 16.57 1.11
N LEU A 49 15.10 15.41 1.02
CA LEU A 49 14.10 15.09 0.01
C LEU A 49 12.83 14.56 0.67
N LEU A 50 11.68 15.16 0.34
CA LEU A 50 10.34 14.68 0.70
C LEU A 50 9.68 14.13 -0.56
N THR A 51 9.35 12.82 -0.59
CA THR A 51 8.90 12.17 -1.82
C THR A 51 8.14 10.88 -1.58
N PHE A 52 7.52 10.33 -2.62
CA PHE A 52 7.14 8.91 -2.67
C PHE A 52 8.24 8.09 -3.33
N THR A 53 8.46 6.86 -2.85
CA THR A 53 9.50 5.95 -3.35
C THR A 53 9.51 5.77 -4.88
N PRO A 54 8.35 5.61 -5.58
CA PRO A 54 8.34 5.45 -7.04
C PRO A 54 8.85 6.66 -7.82
N MET A 55 8.96 7.82 -7.20
CA MET A 55 9.52 9.03 -7.83
C MET A 55 11.05 8.98 -7.93
N LEU A 56 11.71 8.05 -7.22
CA LEU A 56 13.17 7.95 -7.15
C LEU A 56 13.68 6.86 -8.09
N SER A 57 14.43 7.26 -9.10
CA SER A 57 15.28 6.37 -9.90
C SER A 57 16.74 6.45 -9.42
N ASP A 58 17.56 5.48 -9.81
CA ASP A 58 18.99 5.51 -9.51
C ASP A 58 19.68 6.76 -10.09
N GLU A 59 19.21 7.26 -11.24
CA GLU A 59 19.69 8.50 -11.85
C GLU A 59 19.42 9.73 -10.99
N VAL A 60 18.19 9.86 -10.47
CA VAL A 60 17.82 10.96 -9.56
C VAL A 60 18.66 10.93 -8.29
N VAL A 61 18.81 9.75 -7.69
CA VAL A 61 19.61 9.57 -6.45
C VAL A 61 21.09 9.85 -6.71
N ARG A 62 21.63 9.43 -7.86
CA ARG A 62 23.03 9.71 -8.26
C ARG A 62 23.28 11.21 -8.40
N ALA A 63 22.32 11.98 -8.91
CA ALA A 63 22.43 13.41 -9.06
C ALA A 63 22.35 14.17 -7.73
N ALA A 64 21.84 13.54 -6.68
CA ALA A 64 21.60 14.12 -5.35
C ALA A 64 22.89 14.13 -4.49
N VAL A 65 23.95 14.82 -4.96
CA VAL A 65 25.29 14.74 -4.38
C VAL A 65 25.37 15.28 -2.94
N ASN A 66 24.51 16.22 -2.55
CA ASN A 66 24.48 16.82 -1.22
C ASN A 66 23.44 16.21 -0.28
N LEU A 67 22.69 15.22 -0.76
CA LEU A 67 21.57 14.62 -0.02
C LEU A 67 22.05 13.92 1.26
N LYS A 68 21.39 14.21 2.38
CA LYS A 68 21.67 13.63 3.70
C LYS A 68 20.47 12.89 4.28
N TRP A 69 19.24 13.22 3.82
CA TRP A 69 18.03 12.63 4.34
C TRP A 69 16.94 12.50 3.27
N ILE A 70 16.28 11.35 3.25
CA ILE A 70 15.06 11.10 2.47
C ILE A 70 13.93 10.78 3.44
N GLN A 71 12.86 11.57 3.39
CA GLN A 71 11.57 11.25 3.98
C GLN A 71 10.66 10.73 2.88
N THR A 72 10.34 9.44 2.90
CA THR A 72 9.31 8.92 2.01
C THR A 72 7.93 9.11 2.65
N LEU A 73 6.93 9.45 1.83
CA LEU A 73 5.54 9.57 2.26
C LEU A 73 4.80 8.22 2.23
N GLY A 74 5.38 7.17 1.68
CA GLY A 74 4.88 5.80 1.76
C GLY A 74 5.48 5.02 2.93
N SER A 75 4.83 3.92 3.33
CA SER A 75 5.41 2.97 4.29
C SER A 75 6.46 2.07 3.64
N GLY A 76 6.29 1.72 2.36
CA GLY A 76 7.22 0.88 1.62
C GLY A 76 8.43 1.67 1.15
N VAL A 77 9.59 1.05 1.28
CA VAL A 77 10.86 1.56 0.79
C VAL A 77 11.50 0.59 -0.21
N ASP A 78 10.68 -0.33 -0.70
CA ASP A 78 11.07 -1.29 -1.73
C ASP A 78 11.66 -0.55 -2.93
N ASN A 79 12.71 -1.08 -3.51
CA ASN A 79 13.47 -0.49 -4.62
C ASN A 79 14.21 0.82 -4.30
N LEU A 80 14.01 1.46 -3.15
CA LEU A 80 14.78 2.65 -2.75
C LEU A 80 16.08 2.26 -2.04
N ILE A 81 15.96 1.42 -1.02
CA ILE A 81 17.12 1.03 -0.20
C ILE A 81 18.15 0.20 -0.97
N ASP A 82 17.75 -0.40 -2.08
CA ASP A 82 18.59 -1.23 -2.96
C ASP A 82 19.15 -0.45 -4.15
N LEU A 83 18.87 0.86 -4.27
CA LEU A 83 19.41 1.67 -5.36
C LEU A 83 20.95 1.76 -5.24
N PRO A 84 21.70 1.40 -6.30
CA PRO A 84 23.16 1.40 -6.28
C PRO A 84 23.79 2.75 -5.93
N SER A 85 23.15 3.85 -6.36
CA SER A 85 23.65 5.21 -6.13
C SER A 85 23.23 5.79 -4.78
N LEU A 86 22.41 5.10 -3.98
CA LEU A 86 22.03 5.58 -2.65
C LEU A 86 23.19 5.40 -1.68
N ARG A 87 23.88 6.51 -1.36
CA ARG A 87 25.01 6.52 -0.45
C ARG A 87 24.63 6.01 0.94
N ARG A 88 25.57 5.35 1.62
CA ARG A 88 25.34 4.72 2.95
C ARG A 88 25.10 5.74 4.07
N ASP A 89 25.56 6.97 3.90
CA ASP A 89 25.43 8.07 4.86
C ASP A 89 24.08 8.82 4.76
N VAL A 90 23.24 8.47 3.79
CA VAL A 90 21.91 9.07 3.64
C VAL A 90 20.92 8.35 4.56
N ILE A 91 20.33 9.12 5.48
CA ILE A 91 19.27 8.62 6.35
C ILE A 91 17.99 8.44 5.53
N VAL A 92 17.29 7.33 5.70
CA VAL A 92 15.98 7.08 5.09
C VAL A 92 14.94 6.85 6.17
N THR A 93 13.89 7.67 6.13
CA THR A 93 12.70 7.52 6.99
C THR A 93 11.45 7.29 6.14
N ASN A 94 10.49 6.55 6.69
CA ASN A 94 9.23 6.26 5.99
C ASN A 94 8.00 6.77 6.77
N MET A 95 6.81 6.49 6.22
CA MET A 95 5.55 6.92 6.80
C MET A 95 4.80 5.73 7.44
N HIS A 96 5.50 4.95 8.27
CA HIS A 96 4.87 3.85 9.01
C HIS A 96 3.92 4.39 10.10
N GLY A 97 2.77 3.73 10.26
CA GLY A 97 1.84 3.99 11.37
C GLY A 97 0.56 4.74 11.00
N ILE A 98 0.53 5.52 9.91
CA ILE A 98 -0.62 6.37 9.55
C ILE A 98 -1.66 5.69 8.65
N HIS A 99 -1.35 4.52 8.09
CA HIS A 99 -2.17 3.87 7.06
C HIS A 99 -3.29 2.98 7.61
N GLY A 100 -3.49 2.92 8.93
CA GLY A 100 -4.50 2.08 9.56
C GLY A 100 -5.92 2.36 9.05
N ALA A 101 -6.37 3.60 9.12
CA ALA A 101 -7.69 4.00 8.67
C ALA A 101 -7.83 3.91 7.13
N PRO A 102 -6.97 4.58 6.31
CA PRO A 102 -7.15 4.58 4.86
C PRO A 102 -7.19 3.19 4.25
N VAL A 103 -6.20 2.35 4.54
CA VAL A 103 -6.11 1.01 3.91
C VAL A 103 -7.17 0.05 4.45
N SER A 104 -7.57 0.15 5.73
CA SER A 104 -8.69 -0.66 6.22
C SER A 104 -10.02 -0.29 5.57
N GLU A 105 -10.25 0.98 5.24
CA GLU A 105 -11.43 1.43 4.51
C GLU A 105 -11.38 1.00 3.04
N ALA A 106 -10.21 1.06 2.39
CA ALA A 106 -10.02 0.52 1.05
C ALA A 106 -10.30 -1.00 1.00
N ALA A 107 -9.86 -1.75 2.02
CA ALA A 107 -10.16 -3.18 2.14
C ALA A 107 -11.66 -3.44 2.23
N LEU A 108 -12.37 -2.69 3.08
CA LEU A 108 -13.83 -2.82 3.21
C LEU A 108 -14.55 -2.42 1.92
N ALA A 109 -14.13 -1.33 1.26
CA ALA A 109 -14.69 -0.91 -0.01
C ALA A 109 -14.54 -2.00 -1.08
N ALA A 110 -13.34 -2.62 -1.18
CA ALA A 110 -13.08 -3.74 -2.07
C ALA A 110 -13.98 -4.95 -1.74
N MET A 111 -14.09 -5.33 -0.47
CA MET A 111 -14.91 -6.45 -0.03
C MET A 111 -16.40 -6.19 -0.32
N PHE A 112 -16.92 -4.99 -0.06
CA PHE A 112 -18.29 -4.61 -0.43
C PHE A 112 -18.49 -4.60 -1.94
N ALA A 113 -17.57 -4.04 -2.71
CA ALA A 113 -17.66 -4.00 -4.16
C ALA A 113 -17.73 -5.42 -4.76
N LEU A 114 -16.90 -6.34 -4.27
CA LEU A 114 -16.89 -7.74 -4.68
C LEU A 114 -18.19 -8.46 -4.24
N SER A 115 -18.61 -8.30 -2.97
CA SER A 115 -19.79 -8.98 -2.43
C SER A 115 -21.08 -8.54 -3.12
N ARG A 116 -21.19 -7.28 -3.52
CA ARG A 116 -22.35 -6.69 -4.17
C ARG A 116 -22.28 -6.74 -5.70
N ASP A 117 -21.14 -7.16 -6.26
CA ASP A 117 -20.84 -7.14 -7.69
C ASP A 117 -21.03 -5.73 -8.30
N LEU A 118 -20.49 -4.71 -7.61
CA LEU A 118 -20.62 -3.30 -8.05
C LEU A 118 -20.07 -3.06 -9.46
N PRO A 119 -18.95 -3.67 -9.91
CA PRO A 119 -18.48 -3.51 -11.28
C PRO A 119 -19.51 -3.92 -12.32
N ARG A 120 -20.29 -4.97 -12.06
CA ARG A 120 -21.38 -5.40 -12.96
C ARG A 120 -22.52 -4.39 -12.99
N PHE A 121 -22.88 -3.76 -11.86
CA PHE A 121 -23.86 -2.68 -11.85
C PHE A 121 -23.41 -1.49 -12.69
N VAL A 122 -22.12 -1.07 -12.57
CA VAL A 122 -21.56 0.02 -13.38
C VAL A 122 -21.62 -0.32 -14.87
N ARG A 123 -21.15 -1.51 -15.28
CA ARG A 123 -21.24 -1.96 -16.68
C ARG A 123 -22.69 -2.05 -17.21
N ASN A 124 -23.63 -2.45 -16.36
CA ASN A 124 -25.04 -2.50 -16.72
C ASN A 124 -25.65 -1.09 -16.86
N GLN A 125 -25.23 -0.14 -16.01
CA GLN A 125 -25.63 1.26 -16.13
C GLN A 125 -25.21 1.84 -17.48
N ASP A 126 -23.97 1.61 -17.92
CA ASP A 126 -23.45 2.07 -19.22
C ASP A 126 -24.27 1.47 -20.39
N LYS A 127 -24.77 0.23 -20.22
CA LYS A 127 -25.58 -0.48 -21.21
C LYS A 127 -27.08 -0.21 -21.08
N HIS A 128 -27.53 0.63 -20.15
CA HIS A 128 -28.93 0.87 -19.79
C HIS A 128 -29.69 -0.44 -19.52
N HIS A 129 -29.00 -1.44 -18.88
CA HIS A 129 -29.55 -2.75 -18.62
C HIS A 129 -29.99 -2.91 -17.17
N TRP A 130 -31.28 -3.19 -16.95
CA TRP A 130 -31.86 -3.46 -15.65
C TRP A 130 -31.70 -4.94 -15.25
N GLY A 131 -30.50 -5.32 -14.79
CA GLY A 131 -30.18 -6.68 -14.32
C GLY A 131 -30.38 -6.82 -12.80
N ARG A 132 -30.85 -8.01 -12.37
CA ARG A 132 -31.00 -8.36 -10.93
C ARG A 132 -30.39 -9.71 -10.64
N TRP A 133 -29.66 -9.80 -9.53
CA TRP A 133 -29.09 -11.05 -9.01
C TRP A 133 -29.02 -11.01 -7.48
N PRO A 134 -28.98 -12.17 -6.79
CA PRO A 134 -28.80 -12.23 -5.36
C PRO A 134 -27.34 -11.83 -5.03
N ALA A 135 -27.19 -10.69 -4.34
CA ALA A 135 -25.88 -10.25 -3.84
C ALA A 135 -25.47 -11.03 -2.58
N ARG A 136 -24.17 -11.15 -2.38
CA ARG A 136 -23.62 -11.79 -1.17
C ARG A 136 -23.57 -10.79 -0.01
N LEU A 137 -23.56 -11.30 1.21
CA LEU A 137 -23.37 -10.52 2.43
C LEU A 137 -21.95 -10.71 2.96
N LEU A 138 -21.47 -9.78 3.77
CA LEU A 138 -20.28 -9.96 4.62
C LEU A 138 -20.64 -10.63 5.95
N ASP A 139 -21.85 -10.39 6.45
CA ASP A 139 -22.36 -10.99 7.67
C ASP A 139 -22.27 -12.53 7.64
N GLY A 140 -21.77 -13.13 8.70
CA GLY A 140 -21.54 -14.55 8.83
C GLY A 140 -20.39 -15.13 7.99
N LYS A 141 -19.64 -14.28 7.24
CA LYS A 141 -18.50 -14.70 6.42
C LYS A 141 -17.20 -14.68 7.20
N THR A 142 -16.21 -15.39 6.68
CA THR A 142 -14.87 -15.45 7.26
C THR A 142 -13.89 -14.64 6.40
N VAL A 143 -13.17 -13.71 7.03
CA VAL A 143 -12.03 -13.01 6.43
C VAL A 143 -10.73 -13.53 7.03
N ALA A 144 -9.78 -13.93 6.18
CA ALA A 144 -8.40 -14.19 6.55
C ALA A 144 -7.55 -12.97 6.20
N ILE A 145 -6.78 -12.46 7.16
CA ILE A 145 -5.92 -11.28 7.00
C ILE A 145 -4.47 -11.72 7.14
N PHE A 146 -3.69 -11.60 6.05
CA PHE A 146 -2.28 -11.92 6.04
C PHE A 146 -1.41 -10.68 6.20
N GLY A 147 -0.65 -10.63 7.30
CA GLY A 147 0.13 -9.47 7.71
C GLY A 147 -0.56 -8.69 8.84
N ILE A 148 -0.14 -8.99 10.09
CA ILE A 148 -0.76 -8.47 11.30
C ILE A 148 0.04 -7.26 11.82
N GLY A 149 -0.27 -6.12 11.25
CA GLY A 149 0.29 -4.81 11.60
C GLY A 149 -0.81 -3.79 11.93
N VAL A 150 -0.45 -2.51 11.86
CA VAL A 150 -1.36 -1.36 12.17
C VAL A 150 -2.63 -1.40 11.33
N ILE A 151 -2.53 -1.77 10.05
CA ILE A 151 -3.68 -1.84 9.14
C ILE A 151 -4.61 -2.99 9.56
N ALA A 152 -4.06 -4.17 9.83
CA ALA A 152 -4.85 -5.31 10.27
C ALA A 152 -5.54 -5.04 11.62
N ALA A 153 -4.86 -4.37 12.55
CA ALA A 153 -5.44 -3.94 13.82
C ALA A 153 -6.60 -2.95 13.65
N ALA A 154 -6.58 -2.13 12.60
CA ALA A 154 -7.69 -1.24 12.24
C ALA A 154 -8.82 -1.96 11.49
N LEU A 155 -8.50 -2.97 10.66
CA LEU A 155 -9.47 -3.69 9.84
C LEU A 155 -10.26 -4.73 10.64
N ALA A 156 -9.60 -5.50 11.50
CA ALA A 156 -10.20 -6.62 12.20
C ALA A 156 -11.46 -6.23 13.02
N PRO A 157 -11.45 -5.17 13.87
CA PRO A 157 -12.65 -4.75 14.59
C PRO A 157 -13.78 -4.27 13.67
N LYS A 158 -13.46 -3.66 12.53
CA LYS A 158 -14.46 -3.25 11.52
C LYS A 158 -15.14 -4.48 10.90
N CYS A 159 -14.37 -5.52 10.55
CA CYS A 159 -14.92 -6.79 10.07
C CYS A 159 -15.78 -7.49 11.13
N LYS A 160 -15.38 -7.47 12.39
CA LYS A 160 -16.18 -7.98 13.52
C LYS A 160 -17.51 -7.25 13.66
N ALA A 161 -17.50 -5.91 13.54
CA ALA A 161 -18.71 -5.10 13.61
C ALA A 161 -19.69 -5.40 12.45
N LEU A 162 -19.18 -5.94 11.32
CA LEU A 162 -19.98 -6.41 10.19
C LEU A 162 -20.41 -7.89 10.32
N GLY A 163 -20.27 -8.51 11.49
CA GLY A 163 -20.67 -9.90 11.74
C GLY A 163 -19.72 -10.96 11.15
N MET A 164 -18.51 -10.58 10.75
CA MET A 164 -17.54 -11.52 10.16
C MET A 164 -16.72 -12.26 11.23
N ARG A 165 -16.28 -13.48 10.90
CA ARG A 165 -15.18 -14.15 11.60
C ARG A 165 -13.85 -13.69 11.03
N VAL A 166 -12.88 -13.38 11.90
CA VAL A 166 -11.59 -12.83 11.50
C VAL A 166 -10.46 -13.78 11.87
N ILE A 167 -9.73 -14.27 10.87
CA ILE A 167 -8.53 -15.10 11.01
C ILE A 167 -7.31 -14.23 10.72
N GLY A 168 -6.36 -14.20 11.64
CA GLY A 168 -5.07 -13.53 11.43
C GLY A 168 -4.00 -14.51 11.00
N ILE A 169 -3.18 -14.13 10.03
CA ILE A 169 -2.04 -14.92 9.56
C ILE A 169 -0.76 -14.11 9.75
N SER A 170 0.21 -14.65 10.50
CA SER A 170 1.47 -13.97 10.82
C SER A 170 2.67 -14.89 10.70
N SER A 171 3.89 -14.30 10.75
CA SER A 171 5.15 -15.04 10.66
C SER A 171 5.45 -15.95 11.87
N GLY A 172 4.71 -15.77 12.97
CA GLY A 172 4.86 -16.56 14.19
C GLY A 172 3.61 -16.52 15.06
N PRO A 173 3.47 -17.46 16.01
CA PRO A 173 2.32 -17.50 16.90
C PRO A 173 2.30 -16.25 17.79
N ARG A 174 1.17 -15.59 17.85
CA ARG A 174 0.90 -14.48 18.76
C ARG A 174 -0.60 -14.34 18.94
N ASP A 175 -1.01 -13.98 20.14
CA ASP A 175 -2.39 -13.57 20.38
C ASP A 175 -2.52 -12.07 20.06
N VAL A 176 -3.50 -11.72 19.24
CA VAL A 176 -3.76 -10.33 18.83
C VAL A 176 -5.25 -10.04 19.03
N PRO A 177 -5.58 -9.04 19.86
CA PRO A 177 -6.97 -8.67 20.08
C PRO A 177 -7.71 -8.35 18.77
N GLY A 178 -8.96 -8.76 18.67
CA GLY A 178 -9.81 -8.52 17.49
C GLY A 178 -9.80 -9.66 16.47
N PHE A 179 -8.98 -10.71 16.66
CA PHE A 179 -8.97 -11.91 15.82
C PHE A 179 -9.61 -13.07 16.56
N ASP A 180 -10.43 -13.85 15.86
CA ASP A 180 -11.06 -15.08 16.42
C ASP A 180 -10.08 -16.25 16.43
N ARG A 181 -9.10 -16.24 15.53
CA ARG A 181 -8.07 -17.26 15.39
C ARG A 181 -6.80 -16.67 14.79
N MET A 182 -5.65 -17.10 15.30
CA MET A 182 -4.34 -16.80 14.71
C MET A 182 -3.72 -18.07 14.13
N VAL A 183 -3.08 -17.93 12.96
CA VAL A 183 -2.45 -19.05 12.21
C VAL A 183 -1.04 -18.62 11.80
N GLY A 184 -0.12 -19.57 11.79
CA GLY A 184 1.21 -19.36 11.28
C GLY A 184 1.24 -19.26 9.75
N ARG A 185 2.18 -18.52 9.22
CA ARG A 185 2.37 -18.34 7.77
C ARG A 185 2.62 -19.67 7.05
N ASP A 186 3.21 -20.65 7.71
CA ASP A 186 3.51 -21.96 7.11
C ASP A 186 2.25 -22.79 6.83
N ASP A 187 1.12 -22.44 7.48
CA ASP A 187 -0.19 -23.06 7.32
C ASP A 187 -1.15 -22.27 6.41
N LEU A 188 -0.62 -21.40 5.53
CA LEU A 188 -1.42 -20.52 4.66
C LEU A 188 -2.54 -21.26 3.92
N ALA A 189 -2.23 -22.40 3.29
CA ALA A 189 -3.23 -23.15 2.53
C ALA A 189 -4.39 -23.64 3.42
N THR A 190 -4.10 -24.07 4.63
CA THR A 190 -5.13 -24.46 5.62
C THR A 190 -5.93 -23.23 6.10
N ALA A 191 -5.25 -22.09 6.30
CA ALA A 191 -5.90 -20.89 6.77
C ALA A 191 -6.90 -20.31 5.76
N VAL A 192 -6.60 -20.40 4.46
CA VAL A 192 -7.47 -19.86 3.39
C VAL A 192 -8.57 -20.82 2.93
N ALA A 193 -8.49 -22.10 3.26
CA ALA A 193 -9.47 -23.11 2.83
C ALA A 193 -10.90 -22.81 3.31
N ASP A 194 -11.03 -22.21 4.49
CA ASP A 194 -12.32 -21.88 5.08
C ASP A 194 -12.72 -20.40 4.92
N CYS A 195 -11.84 -19.54 4.36
CA CYS A 195 -12.14 -18.13 4.22
C CYS A 195 -13.03 -17.82 3.00
N ASP A 196 -13.83 -16.77 3.12
CA ASP A 196 -14.62 -16.19 2.05
C ASP A 196 -13.92 -14.96 1.44
N TYR A 197 -13.07 -14.29 2.22
CA TYR A 197 -12.24 -13.17 1.80
C TYR A 197 -10.81 -13.38 2.31
N PHE A 198 -9.84 -13.24 1.43
CA PHE A 198 -8.43 -13.30 1.78
C PHE A 198 -7.79 -11.94 1.51
N VAL A 199 -7.44 -11.20 2.57
CA VAL A 199 -6.90 -9.84 2.51
C VAL A 199 -5.40 -9.87 2.80
N LEU A 200 -4.60 -9.34 1.87
CA LEU A 200 -3.16 -9.27 1.96
C LEU A 200 -2.73 -7.87 2.43
N LEU A 201 -2.00 -7.83 3.55
CA LEU A 201 -1.45 -6.62 4.17
C LEU A 201 0.02 -6.81 4.60
N THR A 202 0.66 -7.89 4.15
CA THR A 202 2.04 -8.23 4.50
C THR A 202 3.04 -7.47 3.64
N PRO A 203 4.20 -7.04 4.17
CA PRO A 203 5.25 -6.43 3.34
C PRO A 203 5.85 -7.45 2.37
N LEU A 204 6.42 -6.95 1.27
CA LEU A 204 7.23 -7.74 0.36
C LEU A 204 8.62 -7.94 0.96
N THR A 205 9.01 -9.18 1.15
CA THR A 205 10.33 -9.60 1.62
C THR A 205 10.76 -10.83 0.84
N PRO A 206 12.01 -11.27 0.92
CA PRO A 206 12.41 -12.54 0.31
C PRO A 206 11.54 -13.74 0.74
N GLN A 207 11.00 -13.71 1.98
CA GLN A 207 10.15 -14.77 2.52
C GLN A 207 8.68 -14.68 2.12
N THR A 208 8.22 -13.52 1.64
CA THR A 208 6.82 -13.31 1.23
C THR A 208 6.66 -13.16 -0.27
N ARG A 209 7.75 -13.08 -1.01
CA ARG A 209 7.74 -13.01 -2.48
C ARG A 209 7.13 -14.28 -3.07
N GLY A 210 6.05 -14.10 -3.86
CA GLY A 210 5.33 -15.19 -4.51
C GLY A 210 4.69 -16.22 -3.56
N ILE A 211 4.60 -15.90 -2.26
CA ILE A 211 4.08 -16.85 -1.26
C ILE A 211 2.62 -17.23 -1.53
N ILE A 212 1.85 -16.32 -2.14
CA ILE A 212 0.49 -16.58 -2.59
C ILE A 212 0.56 -17.13 -4.03
N GLY A 213 1.04 -18.35 -4.14
CA GLY A 213 1.15 -19.07 -5.40
C GLY A 213 0.03 -20.09 -5.61
N ALA A 214 0.15 -20.93 -6.65
CA ALA A 214 -0.87 -21.87 -7.08
C ALA A 214 -1.41 -22.77 -5.96
N LYS A 215 -0.55 -23.24 -5.04
CA LYS A 215 -0.96 -24.07 -3.90
C LYS A 215 -1.93 -23.36 -2.96
N VAL A 216 -1.67 -22.11 -2.63
CA VAL A 216 -2.52 -21.31 -1.73
C VAL A 216 -3.80 -20.91 -2.43
N LEU A 217 -3.70 -20.44 -3.68
CA LEU A 217 -4.85 -20.06 -4.49
C LEU A 217 -5.82 -21.22 -4.75
N SER A 218 -5.29 -22.42 -5.03
CA SER A 218 -6.12 -23.63 -5.24
C SER A 218 -6.75 -24.17 -3.95
N ALA A 219 -6.26 -23.79 -2.78
CA ALA A 219 -6.87 -24.14 -1.51
C ALA A 219 -8.04 -23.22 -1.13
N MET A 220 -8.20 -22.07 -1.77
CA MET A 220 -9.32 -21.16 -1.55
C MET A 220 -10.63 -21.75 -2.07
N LYS A 221 -11.76 -21.38 -1.47
CA LYS A 221 -13.08 -21.74 -1.98
C LYS A 221 -13.31 -21.15 -3.38
N PRO A 222 -14.01 -21.84 -4.28
CA PRO A 222 -14.44 -21.26 -5.56
C PRO A 222 -15.31 -20.01 -5.40
N THR A 223 -15.89 -19.82 -4.21
CA THR A 223 -16.70 -18.65 -3.85
C THR A 223 -15.92 -17.55 -3.17
N ALA A 224 -14.64 -17.76 -2.86
CA ALA A 224 -13.81 -16.80 -2.14
C ALA A 224 -13.26 -15.68 -3.04
N TYR A 225 -12.91 -14.58 -2.42
CA TYR A 225 -12.29 -13.41 -3.05
C TYR A 225 -10.91 -13.14 -2.46
N LEU A 226 -9.97 -12.73 -3.34
CA LEU A 226 -8.66 -12.21 -2.94
C LEU A 226 -8.70 -10.67 -2.95
N VAL A 227 -8.15 -10.03 -1.92
CA VAL A 227 -7.96 -8.58 -1.85
C VAL A 227 -6.49 -8.29 -1.59
N ASN A 228 -5.78 -7.70 -2.54
CA ASN A 228 -4.37 -7.36 -2.40
C ASN A 228 -4.16 -5.86 -2.26
N LEU A 229 -3.88 -5.41 -1.04
CA LEU A 229 -3.51 -4.04 -0.67
C LEU A 229 -2.08 -3.98 -0.08
N ALA A 230 -1.28 -5.01 -0.36
CA ALA A 230 0.08 -5.15 0.15
C ALA A 230 1.12 -4.71 -0.88
N ARG A 231 1.61 -5.66 -1.67
CA ARG A 231 2.51 -5.50 -2.82
C ARG A 231 2.19 -6.55 -3.87
N GLY A 232 2.32 -6.21 -5.15
CA GLY A 232 2.10 -7.15 -6.26
C GLY A 232 2.94 -8.41 -6.12
N GLY A 233 4.24 -8.27 -5.86
CA GLY A 233 5.17 -9.39 -5.75
C GLY A 233 4.93 -10.37 -4.58
N VAL A 234 3.94 -10.13 -3.72
CA VAL A 234 3.49 -11.12 -2.70
C VAL A 234 2.69 -12.25 -3.35
N VAL A 235 2.04 -11.97 -4.47
CA VAL A 235 1.24 -12.90 -5.25
C VAL A 235 2.02 -13.35 -6.48
N ASP A 236 1.93 -14.62 -6.82
CA ASP A 236 2.29 -15.11 -8.15
C ASP A 236 1.17 -14.69 -9.12
N GLU A 237 1.42 -13.64 -9.90
CA GLU A 237 0.42 -13.07 -10.82
C GLU A 237 0.00 -14.04 -11.91
N ALA A 238 0.90 -14.90 -12.38
CA ALA A 238 0.57 -15.91 -13.39
C ALA A 238 -0.39 -16.97 -12.82
N ALA A 239 -0.13 -17.44 -11.60
CA ALA A 239 -1.02 -18.37 -10.90
C ALA A 239 -2.36 -17.72 -10.55
N LEU A 240 -2.37 -16.43 -10.18
CA LEU A 240 -3.60 -15.68 -9.91
C LEU A 240 -4.43 -15.52 -11.19
N LEU A 241 -3.81 -15.18 -12.30
CA LEU A 241 -4.47 -15.06 -13.60
C LEU A 241 -5.15 -16.36 -14.00
N ASP A 242 -4.43 -17.49 -13.93
CA ASP A 242 -4.96 -18.82 -14.24
C ASP A 242 -6.19 -19.14 -13.38
N VAL A 243 -6.08 -18.97 -12.06
CA VAL A 243 -7.19 -19.32 -11.16
C VAL A 243 -8.42 -18.44 -11.36
N LEU A 244 -8.24 -17.16 -11.71
CA LEU A 244 -9.33 -16.22 -12.02
C LEU A 244 -10.02 -16.57 -13.33
N GLN A 245 -9.26 -16.90 -14.38
CA GLN A 245 -9.77 -17.24 -15.71
C GLN A 245 -10.60 -18.54 -15.69
N ARG A 246 -10.15 -19.56 -14.95
CA ARG A 246 -10.89 -20.83 -14.83
C ARG A 246 -11.99 -20.81 -13.75
N GLY A 247 -12.20 -19.68 -13.06
CA GLY A 247 -13.21 -19.58 -11.99
C GLY A 247 -12.86 -20.37 -10.73
N GLY A 248 -11.59 -20.64 -10.47
CA GLY A 248 -11.12 -21.36 -9.29
C GLY A 248 -11.32 -20.56 -7.99
N ILE A 249 -11.43 -19.21 -8.09
CA ILE A 249 -11.96 -18.31 -7.07
C ILE A 249 -12.98 -17.36 -7.70
N ALA A 250 -13.83 -16.74 -6.89
CA ALA A 250 -14.91 -15.90 -7.40
C ALA A 250 -14.41 -14.60 -8.05
N GLY A 251 -13.29 -14.04 -7.57
CA GLY A 251 -12.70 -12.82 -8.12
C GLY A 251 -11.64 -12.24 -7.20
N ALA A 252 -11.12 -11.08 -7.60
CA ALA A 252 -10.10 -10.36 -6.83
C ALA A 252 -10.30 -8.85 -6.88
N ALA A 253 -9.80 -8.14 -5.85
CA ALA A 253 -9.55 -6.70 -5.88
C ALA A 253 -8.05 -6.47 -5.70
N LEU A 254 -7.43 -5.83 -6.67
CA LEU A 254 -5.99 -5.65 -6.77
C LEU A 254 -5.67 -4.15 -6.80
N ASP A 255 -5.01 -3.66 -5.76
CA ASP A 255 -4.54 -2.27 -5.68
C ASP A 255 -3.07 -2.14 -6.09
N VAL A 256 -2.35 -3.27 -6.13
CA VAL A 256 -0.91 -3.33 -6.34
C VAL A 256 -0.54 -4.45 -7.31
N PHE A 257 0.54 -4.23 -8.09
CA PHE A 257 0.98 -5.12 -9.16
C PHE A 257 2.50 -5.32 -9.11
N VAL A 258 3.02 -6.35 -9.79
CA VAL A 258 4.46 -6.59 -9.92
C VAL A 258 5.11 -5.46 -10.72
N GLU A 259 4.45 -5.02 -11.79
CA GLU A 259 4.84 -3.86 -12.59
C GLU A 259 3.81 -2.74 -12.38
N GLU A 260 4.28 -1.58 -11.95
CA GLU A 260 3.49 -0.38 -11.74
C GLU A 260 4.11 0.83 -12.47
N PRO A 261 3.34 1.55 -13.29
CA PRO A 261 1.92 1.35 -13.65
C PRO A 261 1.66 0.02 -14.37
N LEU A 262 0.48 -0.59 -14.09
CA LEU A 262 0.06 -1.82 -14.77
C LEU A 262 0.01 -1.59 -16.29
N PRO A 263 0.73 -2.38 -17.11
CA PRO A 263 0.75 -2.22 -18.56
C PRO A 263 -0.65 -2.21 -19.20
N PRO A 264 -0.91 -1.38 -20.23
CA PRO A 264 -2.24 -1.25 -20.81
C PRO A 264 -2.79 -2.54 -21.45
N ASP A 265 -1.90 -3.46 -21.84
CA ASP A 265 -2.22 -4.76 -22.44
C ASP A 265 -2.27 -5.90 -21.41
N HIS A 266 -2.10 -5.60 -20.13
CA HIS A 266 -2.11 -6.62 -19.08
C HIS A 266 -3.48 -7.32 -19.00
N PRO A 267 -3.52 -8.69 -18.96
CA PRO A 267 -4.77 -9.44 -19.04
C PRO A 267 -5.75 -9.17 -17.88
N PHE A 268 -5.30 -8.71 -16.73
CA PHE A 268 -6.20 -8.36 -15.61
C PHE A 268 -7.23 -7.30 -15.99
N TRP A 269 -6.92 -6.36 -16.90
CA TRP A 269 -7.87 -5.33 -17.35
C TRP A 269 -9.14 -5.91 -17.98
N SER A 270 -9.03 -7.09 -18.61
CA SER A 270 -10.12 -7.74 -19.33
C SER A 270 -10.95 -8.69 -18.47
N LEU A 271 -10.57 -8.94 -17.20
CA LEU A 271 -11.28 -9.87 -16.33
C LEU A 271 -12.46 -9.18 -15.65
N GLU A 272 -13.68 -9.65 -15.91
CA GLU A 272 -14.91 -9.10 -15.30
C GLU A 272 -15.01 -9.33 -13.79
N ASN A 273 -14.30 -10.34 -13.27
CA ASN A 273 -14.25 -10.69 -11.86
C ASN A 273 -13.05 -10.06 -11.12
N VAL A 274 -12.39 -9.08 -11.72
CA VAL A 274 -11.28 -8.33 -11.12
C VAL A 274 -11.64 -6.86 -10.97
N ILE A 275 -11.38 -6.30 -9.81
CA ILE A 275 -11.40 -4.86 -9.54
C ILE A 275 -9.95 -4.40 -9.46
N ILE A 276 -9.61 -3.38 -10.25
CA ILE A 276 -8.29 -2.75 -10.27
C ILE A 276 -8.39 -1.36 -9.68
N THR A 277 -7.51 -1.07 -8.70
CA THR A 277 -7.23 0.29 -8.24
C THR A 277 -5.73 0.57 -8.41
N THR A 278 -5.34 1.83 -8.42
CA THR A 278 -4.01 2.25 -8.91
C THR A 278 -3.09 2.61 -7.75
N HIS A 279 -2.85 1.66 -6.83
CA HIS A 279 -2.05 1.82 -5.61
C HIS A 279 -2.58 2.98 -4.74
N GLN A 280 -3.91 3.04 -4.60
CA GLN A 280 -4.65 4.13 -3.94
C GLN A 280 -5.05 3.79 -2.50
N GLY A 281 -4.87 2.54 -2.06
CA GLY A 281 -5.40 2.09 -0.76
C GLY A 281 -4.94 2.90 0.45
N GLY A 282 -3.75 3.48 0.40
CA GLY A 282 -3.22 4.35 1.46
C GLY A 282 -3.47 5.84 1.26
N PHE A 283 -3.87 6.26 0.06
CA PHE A 283 -3.99 7.67 -0.29
C PHE A 283 -5.40 8.18 -0.04
N CYS A 284 -5.53 9.26 0.75
CA CYS A 284 -6.81 9.85 1.12
C CYS A 284 -6.74 11.38 1.15
N ASP A 285 -7.90 12.05 1.21
CA ASP A 285 -8.05 13.51 1.20
C ASP A 285 -7.34 14.20 2.37
N VAL A 286 -7.26 13.55 3.53
CA VAL A 286 -6.57 14.03 4.75
C VAL A 286 -5.13 13.53 4.86
N TYR A 287 -4.58 12.91 3.81
CA TYR A 287 -3.23 12.32 3.86
C TYR A 287 -2.15 13.31 4.31
N PRO A 288 -2.11 14.58 3.86
CA PRO A 288 -1.14 15.55 4.37
C PRO A 288 -1.25 15.77 5.88
N ASP A 289 -2.47 15.78 6.44
CA ASP A 289 -2.68 15.99 7.88
C ASP A 289 -2.18 14.79 8.71
N LEU A 290 -2.28 13.58 8.17
CA LEU A 290 -1.73 12.38 8.78
C LEU A 290 -0.20 12.32 8.71
N ALA A 291 0.39 12.80 7.61
CA ALA A 291 1.82 12.70 7.34
C ALA A 291 2.65 13.82 7.97
N LEU A 292 2.12 15.05 7.97
CA LEU A 292 2.87 16.25 8.40
C LEU A 292 3.41 16.17 9.83
N PRO A 293 2.74 15.60 10.84
CA PRO A 293 3.30 15.45 12.19
C PRO A 293 4.62 14.65 12.20
N THR A 294 4.69 13.57 11.44
CA THR A 294 5.90 12.75 11.31
C THR A 294 7.00 13.51 10.55
N VAL A 295 6.64 14.18 9.44
CA VAL A 295 7.59 15.00 8.65
C VAL A 295 8.17 16.14 9.52
N GLU A 296 7.32 16.83 10.29
CA GLU A 296 7.74 17.92 11.19
C GLU A 296 8.70 17.42 12.27
N THR A 297 8.37 16.27 12.89
CA THR A 297 9.23 15.67 13.92
C THR A 297 10.60 15.32 13.35
N ASN A 298 10.65 14.62 12.23
CA ASN A 298 11.90 14.22 11.59
C ASN A 298 12.69 15.43 11.08
N MET A 299 12.02 16.45 10.52
CA MET A 299 12.68 17.69 10.10
C MET A 299 13.33 18.42 11.28
N ARG A 300 12.63 18.53 12.41
CA ARG A 300 13.16 19.13 13.64
C ARG A 300 14.41 18.41 14.13
N CYS A 301 14.34 17.06 14.17
CA CYS A 301 15.48 16.22 14.57
C CYS A 301 16.65 16.36 13.61
N PHE A 302 16.39 16.36 12.31
CA PHE A 302 17.41 16.51 11.28
C PHE A 302 18.13 17.87 11.35
N LEU A 303 17.38 18.96 11.52
CA LEU A 303 17.93 20.31 11.67
C LEU A 303 18.79 20.46 12.95
N ALA A 304 18.42 19.75 14.00
CA ALA A 304 19.18 19.72 15.26
C ALA A 304 20.41 18.78 15.24
N GLY A 305 20.66 18.08 14.14
CA GLY A 305 21.73 17.05 14.05
C GLY A 305 21.47 15.82 14.93
N ASN A 306 20.22 15.62 15.38
CA ASN A 306 19.79 14.52 16.25
C ASN A 306 19.12 13.39 15.45
N SER A 307 19.91 12.61 14.70
CA SER A 307 19.36 11.51 13.90
C SER A 307 18.71 10.40 14.74
N GLN A 308 19.14 10.23 16.00
CA GLN A 308 18.56 9.24 16.91
C GLN A 308 17.16 9.60 17.39
N GLY A 309 16.78 10.87 17.34
CA GLY A 309 15.44 11.33 17.67
C GLY A 309 14.44 11.20 16.51
N MET A 310 14.90 10.84 15.32
CA MET A 310 14.02 10.64 14.16
C MET A 310 13.18 9.38 14.32
N ILE A 311 11.95 9.43 13.85
CA ILE A 311 11.01 8.30 13.91
C ILE A 311 10.90 7.61 12.54
N ASN A 312 10.56 6.33 12.56
CA ASN A 312 10.41 5.50 11.37
C ASN A 312 11.68 5.44 10.51
N VAL A 313 12.84 5.41 11.14
CA VAL A 313 14.12 5.27 10.45
C VAL A 313 14.23 3.85 9.90
N VAL A 314 14.42 3.75 8.60
CA VAL A 314 14.60 2.47 7.88
C VAL A 314 16.10 2.18 7.69
N ARG A 315 16.87 3.26 7.53
CA ARG A 315 18.31 3.20 7.33
C ARG A 315 18.95 4.47 7.90
N HIS A 316 20.01 4.27 8.68
CA HIS A 316 20.93 5.29 9.17
C HIS A 316 22.18 5.36 8.31
#